data_b764adb6140365ee286ac302f9300dbf
#
_entry.id   b764adb6140365ee286ac302f9300dbf
#
_cell.length_a   1.000
_cell.length_b   1.000
_cell.length_c   1.000
_cell.angle_alpha   90.00
_cell.angle_beta   90.00
_cell.angle_gamma   90.00
#
_symmetry.space_group_name_H-M   'P 1'
#
loop_
_entity.id
_entity.type
_entity.pdbx_description
1 polymer ?
#
loop_
_entity_poly.entity_id
_entity_poly.type
_entity_poly.pdbx_seq_one_letter_code
_entity_poly.pdbx_strand_id
1 'polypeptide(L)'
;MSEVPVYVVANIVIKDPDTYKKYEKGFFPILKKYQGQFITYDDNIGQFEGSSEVSGRVILFSFPNENLADQWYSSLEYKELSTFRREGTDTISIFKVKGQPPRN
;
A
#
# COMPACT_ATOMS: atom_id res chain seq x y z
N MET A 1 -11.69 3.99 -24.04
CA MET A 1 -11.92 4.45 -22.66
C MET A 1 -10.62 4.56 -21.92
N SER A 2 -10.45 5.66 -21.23
CA SER A 2 -9.24 5.86 -20.44
C SER A 2 -9.32 5.10 -19.14
N GLU A 3 -8.23 4.44 -18.77
CA GLU A 3 -8.12 3.84 -17.44
C GLU A 3 -7.92 4.95 -16.42
N VAL A 4 -8.51 4.76 -15.26
CA VAL A 4 -8.31 5.64 -14.12
C VAL A 4 -7.34 4.92 -13.17
N PRO A 5 -6.20 5.53 -12.86
CA PRO A 5 -5.27 4.90 -11.92
C PRO A 5 -5.88 4.84 -10.54
N VAL A 6 -5.40 3.89 -9.74
CA VAL A 6 -5.85 3.73 -8.36
C VAL A 6 -4.63 3.82 -7.46
N TYR A 7 -4.74 4.61 -6.41
CA TYR A 7 -3.67 4.77 -5.44
C TYR A 7 -4.02 4.00 -4.17
N VAL A 8 -3.05 3.28 -3.65
CA VAL A 8 -3.22 2.58 -2.37
C VAL A 8 -2.43 3.31 -1.31
N VAL A 9 -3.09 3.56 -0.19
CA VAL A 9 -2.49 4.22 0.97
C VAL A 9 -2.50 3.22 2.12
N ALA A 10 -1.32 2.91 2.64
CA ALA A 10 -1.20 2.02 3.78
C ALA A 10 -0.57 2.79 4.93
N ASN A 11 -1.18 2.71 6.10
CA ASN A 11 -0.64 3.30 7.33
C ASN A 11 -0.42 2.19 8.35
N ILE A 12 0.83 1.96 8.71
CA ILE A 12 1.21 0.86 9.60
C ILE A 12 2.16 1.34 10.67
N VAL A 13 2.15 0.66 11.82
CA VAL A 13 3.17 0.84 12.86
C VAL A 13 3.97 -0.44 12.92
N ILE A 14 5.27 -0.36 12.61
CA ILE A 14 6.14 -1.54 12.59
C ILE A 14 6.50 -1.90 14.02
N LYS A 15 6.16 -3.13 14.42
CA LYS A 15 6.43 -3.62 15.77
C LYS A 15 7.57 -4.62 15.81
N ASP A 16 7.67 -5.45 14.78
CA ASP A 16 8.74 -6.43 14.64
C ASP A 16 9.43 -6.22 13.30
N PRO A 17 10.53 -5.43 13.27
CA PRO A 17 11.21 -5.13 12.02
C PRO A 17 11.73 -6.35 11.27
N ASP A 18 12.15 -7.39 11.96
CA ASP A 18 12.66 -8.59 11.30
C ASP A 18 11.56 -9.34 10.56
N THR A 19 10.38 -9.44 11.16
CA THR A 19 9.22 -10.05 10.51
C THR A 19 8.76 -9.18 9.34
N TYR A 20 8.74 -7.87 9.53
CA TYR A 20 8.32 -6.96 8.47
C TYR A 20 9.26 -6.98 7.27
N LYS A 21 10.55 -7.21 7.49
CA LYS A 21 11.52 -7.34 6.38
C LYS A 21 11.13 -8.45 5.43
N LYS A 22 10.56 -9.54 5.93
CA LYS A 22 10.09 -10.64 5.08
C LYS A 22 8.96 -10.16 4.16
N TYR A 23 8.09 -9.30 4.68
CA TYR A 23 7.04 -8.70 3.88
C TYR A 23 7.64 -7.79 2.80
N GLU A 24 8.58 -6.94 3.16
CA GLU A 24 9.21 -6.03 2.21
C GLU A 24 9.89 -6.77 1.06
N LYS A 25 10.59 -7.85 1.37
CA LYS A 25 11.30 -8.64 0.34
C LYS A 25 10.35 -9.22 -0.69
N GLY A 26 9.17 -9.66 -0.26
CA GLY A 26 8.19 -10.25 -1.18
C GLY A 26 7.25 -9.25 -1.83
N PHE A 27 7.22 -8.02 -1.33
CA PHE A 27 6.25 -7.02 -1.77
C PHE A 27 6.45 -6.59 -3.23
N PHE A 28 7.67 -6.21 -3.60
CA PHE A 28 7.93 -5.64 -4.91
C PHE A 28 7.70 -6.61 -6.07
N PRO A 29 8.11 -7.87 -5.99
CA PRO A 29 7.82 -8.81 -7.08
C PRO A 29 6.33 -8.99 -7.33
N ILE A 30 5.53 -9.05 -6.26
CA ILE A 30 4.08 -9.23 -6.40
C ILE A 30 3.45 -7.94 -6.93
N LEU A 31 3.88 -6.79 -6.43
CA LEU A 31 3.42 -5.50 -6.93
C LEU A 31 3.64 -5.39 -8.44
N LYS A 32 4.85 -5.73 -8.88
CA LYS A 32 5.22 -5.66 -10.29
C LYS A 32 4.38 -6.61 -11.15
N LYS A 33 4.07 -7.78 -10.62
CA LYS A 33 3.26 -8.78 -11.35
C LYS A 33 1.90 -8.21 -11.73
N TYR A 34 1.31 -7.37 -10.87
CA TYR A 34 0.01 -6.75 -11.11
C TYR A 34 0.14 -5.33 -11.67
N GLN A 35 1.31 -5.01 -12.23
CA GLN A 35 1.59 -3.71 -12.86
C GLN A 35 1.54 -2.54 -11.88
N GLY A 36 1.75 -2.84 -10.60
CA GLY A 36 1.80 -1.80 -9.58
C GLY A 36 3.08 -1.01 -9.64
N GLN A 37 3.02 0.21 -9.17
CA GLN A 37 4.14 1.14 -9.14
C GLN A 37 4.30 1.72 -7.76
N PHE A 38 5.47 1.52 -7.17
CA PHE A 38 5.77 2.10 -5.87
C PHE A 38 5.97 3.61 -6.01
N ILE A 39 5.39 4.39 -5.10
CA ILE A 39 5.53 5.85 -5.13
C ILE A 39 6.47 6.31 -4.03
N THR A 40 6.12 6.05 -2.76
CA THR A 40 6.94 6.49 -1.64
C THR A 40 6.50 5.86 -0.33
N TYR A 41 7.34 5.97 0.67
CA TYR A 41 6.93 5.77 2.06
C TYR A 41 7.60 6.83 2.93
N ASP A 42 6.99 7.12 4.07
CA ASP A 42 7.50 8.13 4.97
C ASP A 42 7.23 7.69 6.41
N ASP A 43 8.26 7.72 7.24
CA ASP A 43 8.17 7.36 8.65
C ASP A 43 8.04 8.59 9.55
N ASN A 44 8.10 9.77 8.99
CA ASN A 44 8.09 11.02 9.74
C ASN A 44 7.08 11.99 9.11
N ILE A 45 5.81 11.66 9.29
CA ILE A 45 4.71 12.38 8.63
C ILE A 45 4.60 13.80 9.15
N GLY A 46 4.51 14.77 8.25
CA GLY A 46 4.18 16.15 8.58
C GLY A 46 2.69 16.36 8.44
N GLN A 47 2.01 16.61 9.52
CA GLN A 47 0.57 16.80 9.53
C GLN A 47 0.23 18.29 9.61
N PHE A 48 -0.62 18.75 8.68
CA PHE A 48 -1.07 20.15 8.69
C PHE A 48 -2.26 20.37 9.62
N GLU A 49 -3.22 19.45 9.59
CA GLU A 49 -4.45 19.57 10.37
C GLU A 49 -5.01 18.19 10.65
N GLY A 50 -5.89 18.11 11.61
CA GLY A 50 -6.62 16.89 11.93
C GLY A 50 -6.70 16.67 13.43
N SER A 51 -7.80 16.05 13.86
CA SER A 51 -8.01 15.78 15.29
C SER A 51 -7.21 14.59 15.79
N SER A 52 -6.81 13.69 14.88
CA SER A 52 -6.00 12.53 15.23
C SER A 52 -4.63 12.66 14.63
N GLU A 53 -3.61 12.36 15.40
CA GLU A 53 -2.23 12.39 14.92
C GLU A 53 -1.96 11.19 14.03
N VAL A 54 -1.37 11.43 12.85
CA VAL A 54 -0.94 10.36 11.96
C VAL A 54 0.39 9.84 12.47
N SER A 55 0.45 8.57 12.82
CA SER A 55 1.67 7.95 13.35
C SER A 55 2.07 6.75 12.50
N GLY A 56 3.33 6.32 12.68
CA GLY A 56 3.85 5.18 11.97
C GLY A 56 4.29 5.50 10.56
N ARG A 57 4.31 4.48 9.72
CA ARG A 57 4.72 4.61 8.32
C ARG A 57 3.51 4.73 7.43
N VAL A 58 3.56 5.68 6.50
CA VAL A 58 2.57 5.78 5.42
C VAL A 58 3.26 5.39 4.12
N ILE A 59 2.63 4.49 3.38
CA ILE A 59 3.17 3.94 2.13
C ILE A 59 2.19 4.25 1.01
N LEU A 60 2.70 4.72 -0.13
CA LEU A 60 1.89 5.01 -1.30
C LEU A 60 2.38 4.20 -2.49
N PHE A 61 1.46 3.58 -3.19
CA PHE A 61 1.73 2.92 -4.45
C PHE A 61 0.47 2.95 -5.31
N SER A 62 0.61 2.59 -6.57
CA SER A 62 -0.51 2.73 -7.53
C SER A 62 -0.62 1.54 -8.45
N PHE A 63 -1.78 1.42 -9.07
CA PHE A 63 -2.06 0.44 -10.13
C PHE A 63 -2.71 1.18 -11.30
N PRO A 64 -2.58 0.64 -12.52
CA PRO A 64 -3.18 1.29 -13.69
C PRO A 64 -4.71 1.40 -13.64
N ASN A 65 -5.36 0.51 -12.90
CA ASN A 65 -6.81 0.51 -12.76
C ASN A 65 -7.23 -0.23 -11.49
N GLU A 66 -8.50 -0.09 -11.13
CA GLU A 66 -9.03 -0.67 -9.91
C GLU A 66 -9.01 -2.20 -9.94
N ASN A 67 -9.26 -2.78 -11.10
CA ASN A 67 -9.31 -4.24 -11.23
C ASN A 67 -7.95 -4.87 -10.87
N LEU A 68 -6.86 -4.28 -11.33
CA LEU A 68 -5.52 -4.78 -11.01
C LEU A 68 -5.21 -4.63 -9.51
N ALA A 69 -5.63 -3.51 -8.92
CA ALA A 69 -5.45 -3.31 -7.47
C ALA A 69 -6.20 -4.39 -6.67
N ASP A 70 -7.44 -4.67 -7.06
CA ASP A 70 -8.25 -5.67 -6.38
C ASP A 70 -7.69 -7.08 -6.58
N GLN A 71 -7.20 -7.39 -7.78
CA GLN A 71 -6.56 -8.68 -8.07
C GLN A 71 -5.31 -8.86 -7.22
N TRP A 72 -4.49 -7.80 -7.10
CA TRP A 72 -3.29 -7.83 -6.26
C TRP A 72 -3.64 -8.17 -4.83
N TYR A 73 -4.60 -7.46 -4.25
CA TYR A 73 -4.95 -7.64 -2.83
C TYR A 73 -5.56 -9.02 -2.57
N SER A 74 -6.35 -9.54 -3.50
CA SER A 74 -7.03 -10.82 -3.34
C SER A 74 -6.21 -12.02 -3.81
N SER A 75 -5.03 -11.80 -4.39
CA SER A 75 -4.19 -12.90 -4.87
C SER A 75 -3.72 -13.78 -3.71
N LEU A 76 -3.57 -15.06 -3.98
CA LEU A 76 -3.08 -16.01 -2.98
C LEU A 76 -1.68 -15.62 -2.51
N GLU A 77 -0.82 -15.25 -3.44
CA GLU A 77 0.56 -14.86 -3.11
C GLU A 77 0.62 -13.65 -2.19
N TYR A 78 -0.26 -12.65 -2.41
CA TYR A 78 -0.29 -11.50 -1.52
C TYR A 78 -0.90 -11.86 -0.16
N LYS A 79 -1.92 -12.70 -0.14
CA LYS A 79 -2.52 -13.15 1.12
C LYS A 79 -1.50 -13.83 2.01
N GLU A 80 -0.69 -14.72 1.42
CA GLU A 80 0.38 -15.39 2.16
C GLU A 80 1.43 -14.41 2.65
N LEU A 81 1.85 -13.50 1.77
CA LEU A 81 2.84 -12.50 2.14
C LEU A 81 2.32 -11.56 3.23
N SER A 82 1.05 -11.19 3.17
CA SER A 82 0.46 -10.23 4.12
C SER A 82 0.43 -10.75 5.56
N THR A 83 0.63 -12.05 5.75
CA THR A 83 0.76 -12.62 7.09
C THR A 83 1.93 -11.96 7.83
N PHE A 84 3.05 -11.76 7.15
CA PHE A 84 4.21 -11.11 7.77
C PHE A 84 3.93 -9.66 8.15
N ARG A 85 3.14 -8.95 7.32
CA ARG A 85 2.73 -7.58 7.65
C ARG A 85 1.84 -7.57 8.89
N ARG A 86 0.87 -8.46 8.97
CA ARG A 86 -0.04 -8.53 10.11
C ARG A 86 0.69 -8.91 11.39
N GLU A 87 1.64 -9.83 11.31
CA GLU A 87 2.41 -10.27 12.47
C GLU A 87 3.43 -9.22 12.90
N GLY A 88 4.02 -8.51 11.93
CA GLY A 88 5.10 -7.57 12.21
C GLY A 88 4.65 -6.13 12.44
N THR A 89 3.38 -5.82 12.25
CA THR A 89 2.88 -4.44 12.37
C THR A 89 1.50 -4.39 12.98
N ASP A 90 1.15 -3.18 13.47
CA ASP A 90 -0.25 -2.81 13.66
C ASP A 90 -0.67 -2.10 12.37
N THR A 91 -1.58 -2.69 11.63
CA THR A 91 -2.10 -2.04 10.42
C THR A 91 -3.23 -1.11 10.84
N ILE A 92 -2.95 0.20 10.77
CA ILE A 92 -3.94 1.21 11.12
C ILE A 92 -5.00 1.28 10.04
N SER A 93 -4.57 1.35 8.78
CA SER A 93 -5.49 1.34 7.64
C SER A 93 -4.76 0.98 6.36
N ILE A 94 -5.49 0.38 5.43
CA ILE A 94 -5.07 0.21 4.04
C ILE A 94 -6.31 0.48 3.22
N PHE A 95 -6.22 1.44 2.31
CA PHE A 95 -7.37 1.78 1.48
C PHE A 95 -6.89 2.23 0.10
N LYS A 96 -7.81 2.25 -0.83
CA LYS A 96 -7.51 2.70 -2.20
C LYS A 96 -8.33 3.94 -2.53
N VAL A 97 -7.74 4.80 -3.33
CA VAL A 97 -8.36 6.05 -3.80
C VAL A 97 -8.25 6.06 -5.31
N LYS A 98 -9.36 6.32 -5.99
CA LYS A 98 -9.36 6.41 -7.45
C LYS A 98 -8.77 7.74 -7.88
N GLY A 99 -7.94 7.69 -8.91
CA GLY A 99 -7.44 8.90 -9.53
C GLY A 99 -8.49 9.54 -10.42
N GLN A 100 -8.09 10.62 -11.04
CA GLN A 100 -8.98 11.33 -11.96
C GLN A 100 -8.70 10.90 -13.40
N PRO A 101 -9.71 10.86 -14.26
CA PRO A 101 -9.46 10.57 -15.66
C PRO A 101 -8.64 11.70 -16.30
N PRO A 102 -7.88 11.38 -17.37
CA PRO A 102 -7.09 12.40 -18.02
C PRO A 102 -7.97 13.54 -18.52
N ARG A 103 -7.46 14.75 -18.42
CA ARG A 103 -8.14 15.92 -18.96
C ARG A 103 -7.72 16.13 -20.40
N ASN A 104 -8.67 16.56 -21.23
CA ASN A 104 -8.42 16.90 -22.62
C ASN A 104 -8.21 18.41 -22.77
#